data_450a7b89129cd1d4ff07ef6f948fa935
#
_entry.id   450a7b89129cd1d4ff07ef6f948fa935
#
_cell.length_a   1.000
_cell.length_b   1.000
_cell.length_c   1.000
_cell.angle_alpha   90.00
_cell.angle_beta   90.00
_cell.angle_gamma   90.00
#
_symmetry.space_group_name_H-M   'P 1'
#
loop_
_entity.id
_entity.type
_entity.pdbx_description
1 polymer ?
#
loop_
_entity_poly.entity_id
_entity_poly.type
_entity_poly.pdbx_seq_one_letter_code
_entity_poly.pdbx_strand_id
1 'polypeptide(L)'
;VELRIDSYFPGSEGDAEDTLRIETLRSLIADCPLPVILTCRSAEEGGDYDGDESDRVSLLEKLCVNVEHPPAYLDFELAAYQRSANIRQKINLCVDHPKQQRDVRTRLILSMHDFDQRPSDLMRRLADAWAEPAASVVKFAYRCRSIRDNLEIFEILRDAPKPTIGLGMGEFGLMSRVLAPKFNGFLTFASLRDSAATAPGQPTISDLLGMYRTRSIGKDTRVYGVIGWPVTQSMSPLIHNAGFEARGWDGVYLPMPVAADASDIELSAHSVGVTVNQMMDARKIRWCGASITIPFKEAIEHDAFASHVVRDPNEDVIDIGAANTLAVRDRGEGFPIVDLYNTDATAISALLQDAMERVSGSKIVVVGAGGVALAAGHSIVSRGGKLIVAARRLEQATALVERLNGPTVWDDEPGGSFRGEAKAVKLDELLERPADVYINCTPVGMTGGPDPEGLSIPVHDLAGTLPPETVFFDTVYNPIETPMLKAAREHGFRTIDGVEMFVRQAVAQFELWTGEQAPMQLFDRLVRERLGG
;
A
#
# COMPACT_ATOMS: atom_id res chain seq x y z
N VAL A 1 3.46 22.08 13.46
CA VAL A 1 4.68 21.26 13.34
C VAL A 1 5.04 20.66 14.69
N GLU A 2 5.66 19.46 14.70
CA GLU A 2 6.27 18.90 15.92
C GLU A 2 7.75 19.30 15.96
N LEU A 3 8.17 19.83 17.10
CA LEU A 3 9.56 20.12 17.42
C LEU A 3 10.04 19.07 18.43
N ARG A 4 10.80 18.06 17.95
CA ARG A 4 11.42 17.01 18.75
C ARG A 4 12.73 17.55 19.31
N ILE A 5 12.86 17.60 20.63
CA ILE A 5 14.05 18.15 21.31
C ILE A 5 14.84 17.10 22.10
N ASP A 6 14.38 15.88 22.14
CA ASP A 6 15.01 14.78 22.87
C ASP A 6 16.44 14.47 22.34
N SER A 7 16.67 14.48 21.03
CA SER A 7 18.02 14.33 20.45
C SER A 7 18.91 15.54 20.67
N TYR A 8 18.32 16.71 20.95
CA TYR A 8 19.03 17.95 21.23
C TYR A 8 19.47 18.05 22.70
N PHE A 9 18.78 17.34 23.61
CA PHE A 9 19.06 17.21 25.02
C PHE A 9 19.07 15.72 25.41
N PRO A 10 20.06 14.93 24.99
CA PRO A 10 20.05 13.49 25.23
C PRO A 10 20.27 13.11 26.71
N GLY A 11 20.79 14.03 27.52
CA GLY A 11 21.07 13.86 28.95
C GLY A 11 21.56 15.16 29.56
N SER A 12 21.97 15.18 30.85
CA SER A 12 22.44 16.36 31.54
C SER A 12 23.82 16.82 31.02
N GLU A 13 23.83 17.89 30.23
CA GLU A 13 25.02 18.65 29.87
C GLU A 13 25.10 19.94 30.69
N GLY A 14 26.25 20.62 30.70
CA GLY A 14 26.51 21.73 31.61
C GLY A 14 25.66 22.99 31.37
N ASP A 15 25.31 23.71 32.43
CA ASP A 15 24.32 24.81 32.51
C ASP A 15 24.44 25.92 31.44
N ALA A 16 25.65 26.24 30.94
CA ALA A 16 25.86 27.34 29.99
C ALA A 16 25.44 26.95 28.55
N GLU A 17 25.71 25.73 28.13
CA GLU A 17 25.35 25.21 26.79
C GLU A 17 23.83 24.98 26.69
N ASP A 18 23.24 24.46 27.75
CA ASP A 18 21.80 24.28 27.85
C ASP A 18 21.03 25.61 27.80
N THR A 19 21.58 26.68 28.36
CA THR A 19 20.97 28.01 28.29
C THR A 19 20.93 28.53 26.84
N LEU A 20 21.99 28.37 26.06
CA LEU A 20 22.01 28.76 24.64
C LEU A 20 21.06 27.94 23.80
N ARG A 21 20.99 26.62 24.06
CA ARG A 21 20.03 25.71 23.39
C ARG A 21 18.59 26.11 23.67
N ILE A 22 18.25 26.45 24.92
CA ILE A 22 16.92 26.92 25.32
C ILE A 22 16.55 28.24 24.64
N GLU A 23 17.45 29.19 24.55
CA GLU A 23 17.21 30.47 23.85
C GLU A 23 17.00 30.25 22.37
N THR A 24 17.77 29.36 21.74
CA THR A 24 17.60 28.97 20.34
C THR A 24 16.23 28.37 20.11
N LEU A 25 15.79 27.45 20.96
CA LEU A 25 14.46 26.80 20.84
C LEU A 25 13.32 27.80 21.04
N ARG A 26 13.44 28.73 22.00
CA ARG A 26 12.45 29.80 22.20
C ARG A 26 12.32 30.67 20.94
N SER A 27 13.43 31.04 20.32
CA SER A 27 13.42 31.80 19.07
C SER A 27 12.76 31.00 17.95
N LEU A 28 13.10 29.71 17.78
CA LEU A 28 12.49 28.84 16.78
C LEU A 28 10.98 28.69 16.97
N ILE A 29 10.52 28.57 18.21
CA ILE A 29 9.08 28.48 18.53
C ILE A 29 8.39 29.81 18.22
N ALA A 30 8.98 30.94 18.59
CA ALA A 30 8.44 32.28 18.37
C ALA A 30 8.32 32.63 16.88
N ASP A 31 9.35 32.29 16.10
CA ASP A 31 9.44 32.59 14.67
C ASP A 31 8.66 31.62 13.78
N CYS A 32 8.17 30.50 14.35
CA CYS A 32 7.43 29.51 13.58
C CYS A 32 6.02 30.01 13.21
N PRO A 33 5.67 30.12 11.92
CA PRO A 33 4.36 30.61 11.50
C PRO A 33 3.21 29.60 11.74
N LEU A 34 3.55 28.38 12.17
CA LEU A 34 2.60 27.29 12.41
C LEU A 34 2.52 26.95 13.91
N PRO A 35 1.38 26.44 14.41
CA PRO A 35 1.30 25.93 15.77
C PRO A 35 2.37 24.85 16.03
N VAL A 36 3.18 25.05 17.08
CA VAL A 36 4.27 24.13 17.46
C VAL A 36 3.77 23.15 18.53
N ILE A 37 4.03 21.87 18.31
CA ILE A 37 3.97 20.82 19.32
C ILE A 37 5.39 20.61 19.82
N LEU A 38 5.65 20.93 21.09
CA LEU A 38 6.92 20.69 21.74
C LEU A 38 6.94 19.28 22.32
N THR A 39 7.91 18.47 21.94
CA THR A 39 8.05 17.07 22.37
C THR A 39 9.49 16.79 22.79
N CYS A 40 9.68 16.35 24.04
CA CYS A 40 10.92 15.74 24.52
C CYS A 40 10.62 14.29 24.90
N ARG A 41 10.75 13.38 23.93
CA ARG A 41 10.37 11.98 24.08
C ARG A 41 11.38 11.19 24.89
N SER A 42 10.92 10.46 25.93
CA SER A 42 11.77 9.58 26.71
C SER A 42 12.22 8.34 25.90
N ALA A 43 13.38 7.80 26.24
CA ALA A 43 13.87 6.55 25.67
C ALA A 43 12.94 5.36 25.94
N GLU A 44 12.22 5.37 27.08
CA GLU A 44 11.21 4.36 27.43
C GLU A 44 10.06 4.29 26.40
N GLU A 45 9.76 5.41 25.70
CA GLU A 45 8.72 5.49 24.66
C GLU A 45 9.30 5.85 23.26
N GLY A 46 10.54 5.38 23.00
CA GLY A 46 11.16 5.44 21.67
C GLY A 46 11.71 6.81 21.27
N GLY A 47 12.07 7.65 22.23
CA GLY A 47 12.83 8.89 22.04
C GLY A 47 14.31 8.73 22.32
N ASP A 48 15.02 9.87 22.26
CA ASP A 48 16.47 9.92 22.51
C ASP A 48 16.82 10.48 23.91
N TYR A 49 15.81 10.92 24.70
CA TYR A 49 16.05 11.44 26.04
C TYR A 49 16.21 10.29 27.06
N ASP A 50 17.42 10.11 27.60
CA ASP A 50 17.78 9.10 28.61
C ASP A 50 18.24 9.73 29.95
N GLY A 51 17.93 11.00 30.21
CA GLY A 51 18.27 11.72 31.43
C GLY A 51 17.21 11.56 32.54
N ASP A 52 17.44 12.25 33.67
CA ASP A 52 16.51 12.27 34.80
C ASP A 52 15.18 12.93 34.42
N GLU A 53 14.07 12.34 34.87
CA GLU A 53 12.72 12.84 34.58
C GLU A 53 12.47 14.23 35.18
N SER A 54 13.07 14.56 36.33
CA SER A 54 12.94 15.89 36.94
C SER A 54 13.64 16.98 36.13
N ASP A 55 14.74 16.64 35.47
CA ASP A 55 15.50 17.54 34.60
C ASP A 55 14.75 17.77 33.30
N ARG A 56 14.17 16.70 32.72
CA ARG A 56 13.29 16.79 31.55
C ARG A 56 12.10 17.71 31.82
N VAL A 57 11.43 17.53 32.95
CA VAL A 57 10.30 18.41 33.35
C VAL A 57 10.76 19.85 33.57
N SER A 58 11.92 20.07 34.19
CA SER A 58 12.49 21.41 34.38
C SER A 58 12.85 22.10 33.07
N LEU A 59 13.34 21.36 32.07
CA LEU A 59 13.58 21.84 30.71
C LEU A 59 12.26 22.30 30.07
N LEU A 60 11.20 21.49 30.16
CA LEU A 60 9.87 21.83 29.61
C LEU A 60 9.27 23.05 30.31
N GLU A 61 9.43 23.18 31.63
CA GLU A 61 9.03 24.38 32.37
C GLU A 61 9.72 25.64 31.83
N LYS A 62 11.04 25.58 31.57
CA LYS A 62 11.79 26.71 31.00
C LYS A 62 11.28 27.11 29.61
N LEU A 63 10.76 26.18 28.80
CA LEU A 63 10.27 26.45 27.46
C LEU A 63 8.79 26.85 27.39
N CYS A 64 7.99 26.58 28.44
CA CYS A 64 6.55 26.83 28.45
C CYS A 64 6.10 27.92 29.44
N VAL A 65 6.83 28.11 30.55
CA VAL A 65 6.39 29.01 31.63
C VAL A 65 7.08 30.37 31.53
N ASN A 66 6.33 31.46 31.70
CA ASN A 66 6.80 32.83 31.59
C ASN A 66 7.52 33.16 30.27
N VAL A 67 7.04 32.59 29.17
CA VAL A 67 7.53 32.80 27.81
C VAL A 67 6.51 33.63 27.03
N GLU A 68 6.96 34.64 26.31
CA GLU A 68 6.08 35.51 25.50
C GLU A 68 5.35 34.75 24.39
N HIS A 69 6.08 33.84 23.74
CA HIS A 69 5.58 32.98 22.66
C HIS A 69 5.75 31.49 23.01
N PRO A 70 4.86 30.92 23.86
CA PRO A 70 4.94 29.52 24.24
C PRO A 70 4.51 28.61 23.08
N PRO A 71 4.92 27.32 23.09
CA PRO A 71 4.42 26.34 22.12
C PRO A 71 2.90 26.18 22.23
N ALA A 72 2.24 25.91 21.10
CA ALA A 72 0.78 25.71 21.08
C ALA A 72 0.37 24.43 21.85
N TYR A 73 1.23 23.41 21.79
CA TYR A 73 1.00 22.14 22.49
C TYR A 73 2.32 21.66 23.14
N LEU A 74 2.17 21.03 24.29
CA LEU A 74 3.19 20.22 24.97
C LEU A 74 2.76 18.75 24.89
N ASP A 75 3.56 17.89 24.26
CA ASP A 75 3.38 16.44 24.26
C ASP A 75 4.15 15.83 25.45
N PHE A 76 3.44 15.13 26.33
CA PHE A 76 4.02 14.49 27.51
C PHE A 76 3.41 13.09 27.72
N GLU A 77 4.22 12.11 28.08
CA GLU A 77 3.79 10.73 28.23
C GLU A 77 2.86 10.53 29.44
N LEU A 78 1.78 9.79 29.24
CA LEU A 78 0.81 9.46 30.31
C LEU A 78 1.47 8.73 31.48
N ALA A 79 2.36 7.77 31.20
CA ALA A 79 3.05 7.00 32.23
C ALA A 79 3.92 7.91 33.13
N ALA A 80 4.69 8.82 32.54
CA ALA A 80 5.50 9.78 33.27
C ALA A 80 4.63 10.79 34.05
N TYR A 81 3.55 11.28 33.44
CA TYR A 81 2.59 12.21 34.08
C TYR A 81 1.92 11.59 35.31
N GLN A 82 1.62 10.29 35.28
CA GLN A 82 1.01 9.57 36.40
C GLN A 82 2.01 9.09 37.46
N ARG A 83 3.32 9.11 37.16
CA ARG A 83 4.39 8.55 38.02
C ARG A 83 4.46 9.25 39.39
N SER A 84 4.26 10.58 39.43
CA SER A 84 4.22 11.30 40.70
C SER A 84 3.34 12.55 40.66
N ALA A 85 2.82 12.94 41.86
CA ALA A 85 2.04 14.17 42.01
C ALA A 85 2.87 15.43 41.69
N ASN A 86 4.18 15.41 41.97
CA ASN A 86 5.08 16.52 41.69
C ASN A 86 5.26 16.76 40.18
N ILE A 87 5.55 15.69 39.41
CA ILE A 87 5.63 15.77 37.93
C ILE A 87 4.31 16.31 37.36
N ARG A 88 3.18 15.72 37.76
CA ARG A 88 1.86 16.17 37.34
C ARG A 88 1.66 17.66 37.63
N GLN A 89 2.00 18.13 38.84
CA GLN A 89 1.84 19.52 39.20
C GLN A 89 2.70 20.44 38.32
N LYS A 90 3.94 20.10 38.10
CA LYS A 90 4.86 20.88 37.26
C LYS A 90 4.38 20.96 35.81
N ILE A 91 3.98 19.85 35.22
CA ILE A 91 3.42 19.82 33.85
C ILE A 91 2.12 20.64 33.79
N ASN A 92 1.24 20.55 34.80
CA ASN A 92 0.05 21.38 34.87
C ASN A 92 0.33 22.88 34.99
N LEU A 93 1.51 23.27 35.47
CA LEU A 93 1.94 24.67 35.45
C LEU A 93 2.39 25.14 34.05
N CYS A 94 2.78 24.22 33.18
CA CYS A 94 3.20 24.51 31.80
C CYS A 94 2.03 24.69 30.83
N VAL A 95 0.81 24.25 31.19
CA VAL A 95 -0.30 24.12 30.25
C VAL A 95 -1.57 24.83 30.72
N ASP A 96 -2.50 25.06 29.80
CA ASP A 96 -3.85 25.59 30.08
C ASP A 96 -4.66 24.52 30.85
N HIS A 97 -4.72 24.72 32.16
CA HIS A 97 -5.42 23.80 33.04
C HIS A 97 -6.74 24.41 33.51
N PRO A 98 -7.89 23.72 33.41
CA PRO A 98 -9.20 24.27 33.70
C PRO A 98 -9.38 24.88 35.12
N LYS A 99 -8.51 24.46 36.06
CA LYS A 99 -8.53 24.93 37.46
C LYS A 99 -7.50 26.02 37.76
N GLN A 100 -6.75 26.48 36.75
CA GLN A 100 -5.81 27.59 36.93
C GLN A 100 -6.45 28.94 36.61
N GLN A 101 -6.04 29.95 37.35
CA GLN A 101 -6.46 31.33 37.09
C GLN A 101 -5.44 32.14 36.30
N ARG A 102 -4.51 31.43 35.62
CA ARG A 102 -3.44 32.05 34.83
C ARG A 102 -3.79 31.98 33.34
N ASP A 103 -3.41 33.00 32.60
CA ASP A 103 -3.45 32.97 31.13
C ASP A 103 -2.28 32.11 30.63
N VAL A 104 -2.50 30.83 30.46
CA VAL A 104 -1.56 29.87 29.88
C VAL A 104 -2.14 29.38 28.57
N ARG A 105 -1.38 29.52 27.48
CA ARG A 105 -1.87 29.24 26.11
C ARG A 105 -1.48 27.87 25.58
N THR A 106 -0.51 27.19 26.22
CA THR A 106 -0.04 25.86 25.82
C THR A 106 -1.07 24.78 26.21
N ARG A 107 -1.44 23.91 25.30
CA ARG A 107 -2.37 22.80 25.54
C ARG A 107 -1.60 21.50 25.76
N LEU A 108 -2.10 20.62 26.62
CA LEU A 108 -1.47 19.33 26.90
C LEU A 108 -1.96 18.25 25.92
N ILE A 109 -1.00 17.56 25.29
CA ILE A 109 -1.21 16.27 24.64
C ILE A 109 -0.70 15.21 25.61
N LEU A 110 -1.57 14.36 26.15
CA LEU A 110 -1.14 13.17 26.89
C LEU A 110 -0.99 12.02 25.91
N SER A 111 0.26 11.51 25.81
CA SER A 111 0.63 10.52 24.81
C SER A 111 1.02 9.19 25.41
N MET A 112 0.91 8.12 24.60
CA MET A 112 1.40 6.79 24.89
C MET A 112 1.88 6.10 23.62
N HIS A 113 3.02 5.41 23.70
CA HIS A 113 3.64 4.73 22.56
C HIS A 113 4.02 3.30 22.96
N ASP A 114 3.81 2.35 22.04
CA ASP A 114 4.28 0.97 22.18
C ASP A 114 4.86 0.52 20.84
N PHE A 115 6.16 0.33 20.79
CA PHE A 115 6.89 -0.02 19.56
C PHE A 115 6.90 -1.51 19.25
N ASP A 116 6.40 -2.34 20.17
CA ASP A 116 6.40 -3.79 20.03
C ASP A 116 5.03 -4.32 19.55
N GLN A 117 3.94 -3.79 20.12
CA GLN A 117 2.59 -4.31 19.86
C GLN A 117 1.49 -3.36 20.34
N ARG A 118 0.25 -3.77 20.12
CA ARG A 118 -0.91 -3.15 20.80
C ARG A 118 -0.87 -3.46 22.30
N PRO A 119 -0.87 -2.47 23.21
CA PRO A 119 -0.92 -2.70 24.66
C PRO A 119 -2.17 -3.46 25.07
N SER A 120 -2.02 -4.45 25.96
CA SER A 120 -3.17 -5.22 26.46
C SER A 120 -4.16 -4.36 27.27
N ASP A 121 -3.67 -3.31 27.91
CA ASP A 121 -4.44 -2.35 28.72
C ASP A 121 -4.73 -1.03 28.01
N LEU A 122 -4.66 -0.98 26.68
CA LEU A 122 -4.85 0.23 25.87
C LEU A 122 -6.12 0.99 26.26
N MET A 123 -7.26 0.32 26.34
CA MET A 123 -8.54 0.96 26.64
C MET A 123 -8.57 1.58 28.03
N ARG A 124 -7.93 0.95 29.02
CA ARG A 124 -7.79 1.50 30.38
C ARG A 124 -6.93 2.76 30.36
N ARG A 125 -5.76 2.72 29.71
CA ARG A 125 -4.88 3.89 29.57
C ARG A 125 -5.57 5.05 28.85
N LEU A 126 -6.34 4.76 27.81
CA LEU A 126 -7.12 5.77 27.09
C LEU A 126 -8.20 6.40 28.00
N ALA A 127 -8.93 5.57 28.76
CA ALA A 127 -9.93 6.05 29.70
C ALA A 127 -9.31 6.98 30.76
N ASP A 128 -8.14 6.61 31.30
CA ASP A 128 -7.39 7.44 32.27
C ASP A 128 -6.96 8.77 31.63
N ALA A 129 -6.43 8.74 30.40
CA ALA A 129 -6.01 9.95 29.68
C ALA A 129 -7.21 10.88 29.33
N TRP A 130 -8.33 10.30 28.89
CA TRP A 130 -9.54 11.07 28.61
C TRP A 130 -10.17 11.66 29.87
N ALA A 131 -10.06 10.99 31.02
CA ALA A 131 -10.54 11.47 32.29
C ALA A 131 -9.70 12.63 32.87
N GLU A 132 -8.43 12.79 32.43
CA GLU A 132 -7.54 13.84 32.93
C GLU A 132 -8.00 15.23 32.46
N PRO A 133 -8.37 16.15 33.39
CA PRO A 133 -8.88 17.49 33.01
C PRO A 133 -7.84 18.34 32.29
N ALA A 134 -6.55 18.17 32.56
CA ALA A 134 -5.48 18.93 31.91
C ALA A 134 -5.27 18.51 30.46
N ALA A 135 -5.62 17.27 30.09
CA ALA A 135 -5.43 16.77 28.74
C ALA A 135 -6.43 17.41 27.77
N SER A 136 -5.93 18.26 26.88
CA SER A 136 -6.70 18.84 25.77
C SER A 136 -6.79 17.88 24.59
N VAL A 137 -5.75 17.06 24.38
CA VAL A 137 -5.66 16.04 23.33
C VAL A 137 -5.08 14.76 23.95
N VAL A 138 -5.58 13.62 23.51
CA VAL A 138 -4.99 12.30 23.85
C VAL A 138 -4.33 11.74 22.61
N LYS A 139 -3.13 11.16 22.76
CA LYS A 139 -2.38 10.54 21.66
C LYS A 139 -2.01 9.12 22.02
N PHE A 140 -2.24 8.20 21.11
CA PHE A 140 -1.74 6.84 21.22
C PHE A 140 -1.15 6.39 19.90
N ALA A 141 -0.08 5.62 19.99
CA ALA A 141 0.56 4.99 18.85
C ALA A 141 1.06 3.61 19.24
N TYR A 142 0.79 2.61 18.43
CA TYR A 142 1.34 1.27 18.65
C TYR A 142 1.71 0.58 17.34
N ARG A 143 2.64 -0.38 17.44
CA ARG A 143 3.06 -1.17 16.29
C ARG A 143 1.93 -2.07 15.83
N CYS A 144 1.50 -1.89 14.60
CA CYS A 144 0.56 -2.78 13.94
C CYS A 144 1.29 -4.05 13.45
N ARG A 145 0.70 -5.21 13.72
CA ARG A 145 1.16 -6.52 13.25
C ARG A 145 0.38 -7.00 12.03
N SER A 146 -0.75 -6.35 11.78
CA SER A 146 -1.64 -6.59 10.66
C SER A 146 -2.31 -5.29 10.26
N ILE A 147 -2.69 -5.17 9.01
CA ILE A 147 -3.51 -4.04 8.54
C ILE A 147 -4.84 -3.95 9.30
N ARG A 148 -5.35 -5.06 9.82
CA ARG A 148 -6.58 -5.16 10.62
C ARG A 148 -6.51 -4.38 11.94
N ASP A 149 -5.30 -4.17 12.49
CA ASP A 149 -5.13 -3.41 13.73
C ASP A 149 -5.58 -1.94 13.57
N ASN A 150 -5.60 -1.41 12.33
CA ASN A 150 -6.14 -0.08 12.07
C ASN A 150 -7.66 0.03 12.32
N LEU A 151 -8.41 -1.08 12.26
CA LEU A 151 -9.85 -1.08 12.48
C LEU A 151 -10.19 -0.62 13.90
N GLU A 152 -9.48 -1.16 14.90
CA GLU A 152 -9.63 -0.72 16.29
C GLU A 152 -9.23 0.75 16.47
N ILE A 153 -8.14 1.20 15.81
CA ILE A 153 -7.75 2.62 15.85
C ILE A 153 -8.89 3.51 15.33
N PHE A 154 -9.56 3.13 14.25
CA PHE A 154 -10.68 3.88 13.69
C PHE A 154 -11.89 3.91 14.61
N GLU A 155 -12.20 2.81 15.30
CA GLU A 155 -13.29 2.77 16.28
C GLU A 155 -12.99 3.68 17.45
N ILE A 156 -11.76 3.61 17.99
CA ILE A 156 -11.32 4.49 19.09
C ILE A 156 -11.40 5.97 18.68
N LEU A 157 -10.91 6.34 17.50
CA LEU A 157 -10.94 7.72 17.03
C LEU A 157 -12.38 8.24 16.84
N ARG A 158 -13.25 7.41 16.27
CA ARG A 158 -14.66 7.77 16.04
C ARG A 158 -15.42 8.04 17.34
N ASP A 159 -15.17 7.23 18.35
CA ASP A 159 -15.93 7.21 19.59
C ASP A 159 -15.22 7.98 20.74
N ALA A 160 -14.07 8.60 20.44
CA ALA A 160 -13.28 9.36 21.41
C ALA A 160 -14.05 10.55 22.00
N PRO A 161 -14.13 10.71 23.34
CA PRO A 161 -14.83 11.79 24.00
C PRO A 161 -14.08 13.14 23.95
N LYS A 162 -12.80 13.13 23.59
CA LYS A 162 -11.92 14.29 23.44
C LYS A 162 -11.16 14.21 22.11
N PRO A 163 -10.61 15.33 21.59
CA PRO A 163 -9.67 15.30 20.47
C PRO A 163 -8.60 14.24 20.69
N THR A 164 -8.52 13.30 19.76
CA THR A 164 -7.65 12.13 19.90
C THR A 164 -6.81 11.90 18.63
N ILE A 165 -5.55 11.54 18.82
CA ILE A 165 -4.59 11.14 17.79
C ILE A 165 -4.38 9.65 17.94
N GLY A 166 -4.71 8.86 16.93
CA GLY A 166 -4.51 7.41 16.91
C GLY A 166 -3.69 7.00 15.71
N LEU A 167 -2.56 6.32 15.93
CA LEU A 167 -1.60 6.00 14.89
C LEU A 167 -1.15 4.54 14.98
N GLY A 168 -1.24 3.83 13.85
CA GLY A 168 -0.50 2.61 13.64
C GLY A 168 0.95 2.91 13.26
N MET A 169 1.89 2.15 13.80
CA MET A 169 3.30 2.19 13.45
C MET A 169 3.69 0.96 12.63
N GLY A 170 4.78 1.08 11.87
CA GLY A 170 5.24 0.03 10.96
C GLY A 170 4.49 0.04 9.62
N GLU A 171 4.84 -0.91 8.77
CA GLU A 171 4.31 -1.02 7.39
C GLU A 171 2.79 -1.26 7.32
N PHE A 172 2.22 -1.90 8.34
CA PHE A 172 0.77 -2.13 8.44
C PHE A 172 -0.02 -0.91 8.94
N GLY A 173 0.66 0.15 9.43
CA GLY A 173 0.02 1.28 10.10
C GLY A 173 -0.36 2.47 9.21
N LEU A 174 0.08 2.50 7.94
CA LEU A 174 -0.10 3.63 7.04
C LEU A 174 -1.57 4.05 6.91
N MET A 175 -2.48 3.07 6.86
CA MET A 175 -3.91 3.32 6.68
C MET A 175 -4.50 4.22 7.77
N SER A 176 -4.08 4.06 9.05
CA SER A 176 -4.53 4.90 10.16
C SER A 176 -4.11 6.35 10.00
N ARG A 177 -2.93 6.59 9.39
CA ARG A 177 -2.40 7.94 9.18
C ARG A 177 -3.12 8.67 8.06
N VAL A 178 -3.38 7.98 6.95
CA VAL A 178 -4.06 8.57 5.79
C VAL A 178 -5.54 8.78 6.07
N LEU A 179 -6.22 7.82 6.70
CA LEU A 179 -7.66 7.86 6.98
C LEU A 179 -8.02 8.56 8.30
N ALA A 180 -7.06 9.13 9.05
CA ALA A 180 -7.34 9.86 10.28
C ALA A 180 -8.48 10.90 10.13
N PRO A 181 -8.55 11.74 9.08
CA PRO A 181 -9.66 12.69 8.90
C PRO A 181 -11.03 12.03 8.77
N LYS A 182 -11.09 10.84 8.16
CA LYS A 182 -12.35 10.08 7.98
C LYS A 182 -12.99 9.67 9.32
N PHE A 183 -12.16 9.44 10.34
CA PHE A 183 -12.57 8.92 11.64
C PHE A 183 -12.43 9.93 12.79
N ASN A 184 -12.48 11.22 12.49
CA ASN A 184 -12.33 12.31 13.47
C ASN A 184 -10.96 12.36 14.18
N GLY A 185 -9.91 11.79 13.60
CA GLY A 185 -8.55 11.93 14.12
C GLY A 185 -8.17 13.41 14.18
N PHE A 186 -7.66 13.86 15.34
CA PHE A 186 -7.35 15.27 15.56
C PHE A 186 -6.27 15.79 14.60
N LEU A 187 -5.23 15.00 14.39
CA LEU A 187 -4.19 15.21 13.38
C LEU A 187 -3.46 13.91 13.06
N THR A 188 -2.62 13.95 12.04
CA THR A 188 -1.69 12.87 11.71
C THR A 188 -0.28 13.41 11.60
N PHE A 189 0.72 12.52 11.60
CA PHE A 189 2.13 12.87 11.50
C PHE A 189 2.73 12.40 10.18
N ALA A 190 3.52 13.27 9.57
CA ALA A 190 4.31 13.01 8.39
C ALA A 190 5.74 13.51 8.60
N SER A 191 6.70 12.93 7.90
CA SER A 191 8.07 13.42 7.84
C SER A 191 8.21 14.50 6.75
N LEU A 192 9.16 15.41 6.93
CA LEU A 192 9.51 16.38 5.87
C LEU A 192 10.16 15.69 4.66
N ARG A 193 10.90 14.60 4.92
CA ARG A 193 11.60 13.75 3.95
C ARG A 193 11.82 12.38 4.56
N ASP A 194 12.09 11.37 3.77
CA ASP A 194 12.27 9.98 4.23
C ASP A 194 13.33 9.86 5.33
N SER A 195 14.46 10.58 5.20
CA SER A 195 15.55 10.58 6.19
C SER A 195 15.18 11.25 7.53
N ALA A 196 14.04 11.93 7.62
CA ALA A 196 13.56 12.63 8.81
C ALA A 196 12.35 11.93 9.46
N ALA A 197 12.06 10.68 9.10
CA ALA A 197 11.00 9.91 9.71
C ALA A 197 11.32 9.60 11.18
N THR A 198 10.41 9.96 12.09
CA THR A 198 10.54 9.75 13.54
C THR A 198 9.88 8.45 14.03
N ALA A 199 9.21 7.72 13.14
CA ALA A 199 8.59 6.43 13.42
C ALA A 199 8.58 5.55 12.16
N PRO A 200 8.69 4.23 12.30
CA PRO A 200 8.60 3.30 11.19
C PRO A 200 7.29 3.45 10.42
N GLY A 201 7.36 3.42 9.08
CA GLY A 201 6.18 3.52 8.21
C GLY A 201 5.53 4.92 8.16
N GLN A 202 6.24 5.96 8.58
CA GLN A 202 5.76 7.33 8.51
C GLN A 202 5.88 7.87 7.07
N PRO A 203 4.76 8.26 6.40
CA PRO A 203 4.79 8.83 5.07
C PRO A 203 5.39 10.24 5.09
N THR A 204 5.84 10.72 3.93
CA THR A 204 6.25 12.12 3.78
C THR A 204 5.03 13.06 3.70
N ILE A 205 5.27 14.36 3.96
CA ILE A 205 4.23 15.39 3.72
C ILE A 205 3.79 15.38 2.25
N SER A 206 4.74 15.19 1.33
CA SER A 206 4.45 15.09 -0.10
C SER A 206 3.52 13.93 -0.41
N ASP A 207 3.72 12.76 0.19
CA ASP A 207 2.84 11.62 0.00
C ASP A 207 1.44 11.88 0.56
N LEU A 208 1.34 12.40 1.80
CA LEU A 208 0.04 12.67 2.42
C LEU A 208 -0.78 13.72 1.66
N LEU A 209 -0.15 14.83 1.27
CA LEU A 209 -0.85 15.95 0.63
C LEU A 209 -1.01 15.77 -0.88
N GLY A 210 0.00 15.21 -1.54
CA GLY A 210 0.02 14.98 -2.98
C GLY A 210 -0.67 13.66 -3.34
N MET A 211 -0.01 12.53 -3.11
CA MET A 211 -0.51 11.22 -3.56
C MET A 211 -1.83 10.82 -2.89
N TYR A 212 -1.92 10.90 -1.54
CA TYR A 212 -3.13 10.48 -0.81
C TYR A 212 -4.17 11.58 -0.66
N ARG A 213 -3.83 12.85 -0.95
CA ARG A 213 -4.75 13.98 -0.86
C ARG A 213 -5.51 14.02 0.48
N THR A 214 -4.82 13.80 1.58
CA THR A 214 -5.40 13.57 2.92
C THR A 214 -6.38 14.67 3.35
N ARG A 215 -6.19 15.93 2.87
CA ARG A 215 -7.10 17.05 3.17
C ARG A 215 -8.47 16.94 2.52
N SER A 216 -8.62 16.16 1.46
CA SER A 216 -9.90 15.92 0.79
C SER A 216 -10.65 14.70 1.33
N ILE A 217 -10.03 13.94 2.25
CA ILE A 217 -10.64 12.75 2.83
C ILE A 217 -11.68 13.17 3.88
N GLY A 218 -12.91 12.72 3.68
CA GLY A 218 -14.04 12.91 4.58
C GLY A 218 -14.66 11.58 5.02
N LYS A 219 -15.71 11.66 5.85
CA LYS A 219 -16.43 10.48 6.37
C LYS A 219 -17.01 9.60 5.27
N ASP A 220 -17.35 10.18 4.12
CA ASP A 220 -18.00 9.48 3.00
C ASP A 220 -17.02 9.02 1.92
N THR A 221 -15.74 9.38 2.00
CA THR A 221 -14.71 8.98 1.04
C THR A 221 -14.65 7.45 0.93
N ARG A 222 -14.71 6.94 -0.29
CA ARG A 222 -14.57 5.50 -0.60
C ARG A 222 -13.12 5.07 -0.48
N VAL A 223 -12.89 3.87 0.05
CA VAL A 223 -11.55 3.34 0.26
C VAL A 223 -11.31 2.17 -0.69
N TYR A 224 -10.20 2.25 -1.40
CA TYR A 224 -9.68 1.23 -2.29
C TYR A 224 -8.24 0.90 -1.91
N GLY A 225 -7.67 -0.16 -2.47
CA GLY A 225 -6.26 -0.41 -2.22
C GLY A 225 -5.64 -1.52 -3.04
N VAL A 226 -4.37 -1.78 -2.81
CA VAL A 226 -3.66 -2.94 -3.34
C VAL A 226 -3.30 -3.89 -2.21
N ILE A 227 -3.82 -5.11 -2.28
CA ILE A 227 -3.52 -6.21 -1.34
C ILE A 227 -2.39 -7.05 -1.93
N GLY A 228 -1.33 -7.26 -1.15
CA GLY A 228 -0.15 -8.02 -1.56
C GLY A 228 0.91 -8.06 -0.48
N TRP A 229 2.05 -8.73 -0.78
CA TRP A 229 3.19 -8.81 0.12
C TRP A 229 4.51 -9.08 -0.62
N PRO A 230 5.51 -8.18 -0.57
CA PRO A 230 5.40 -6.77 -0.13
C PRO A 230 4.61 -5.92 -1.14
N VAL A 231 4.04 -4.78 -0.69
CA VAL A 231 3.21 -3.90 -1.55
C VAL A 231 3.66 -2.44 -1.55
N THR A 232 4.70 -2.10 -0.82
CA THR A 232 5.21 -0.72 -0.67
C THR A 232 5.77 -0.13 -1.97
N GLN A 233 6.20 -0.99 -2.91
CA GLN A 233 6.75 -0.58 -4.21
C GLN A 233 5.68 -0.40 -5.30
N SER A 234 4.42 -0.68 -5.00
CA SER A 234 3.34 -0.61 -5.98
C SER A 234 3.10 0.83 -6.47
N MET A 235 2.99 0.98 -7.79
CA MET A 235 2.65 2.24 -8.45
C MET A 235 1.14 2.52 -8.47
N SER A 236 0.31 1.53 -8.09
CA SER A 236 -1.15 1.65 -8.10
C SER A 236 -1.69 2.82 -7.26
N PRO A 237 -1.17 3.11 -6.03
CA PRO A 237 -1.61 4.28 -5.28
C PRO A 237 -1.40 5.60 -6.02
N LEU A 238 -0.27 5.75 -6.71
CA LEU A 238 0.05 6.97 -7.48
C LEU A 238 -0.99 7.23 -8.57
N ILE A 239 -1.27 6.23 -9.41
CA ILE A 239 -2.14 6.42 -10.58
C ILE A 239 -3.62 6.47 -10.23
N HIS A 240 -4.11 5.59 -9.33
CA HIS A 240 -5.52 5.59 -8.96
C HIS A 240 -5.93 6.84 -8.19
N ASN A 241 -5.10 7.32 -7.25
CA ASN A 241 -5.39 8.58 -6.56
C ASN A 241 -5.39 9.78 -7.51
N ALA A 242 -4.46 9.85 -8.47
CA ALA A 242 -4.46 10.86 -9.51
C ALA A 242 -5.70 10.74 -10.42
N GLY A 243 -6.12 9.52 -10.74
CA GLY A 243 -7.34 9.26 -11.50
C GLY A 243 -8.60 9.73 -10.78
N PHE A 244 -8.72 9.44 -9.48
CA PHE A 244 -9.82 9.93 -8.65
C PHE A 244 -9.87 11.46 -8.62
N GLU A 245 -8.73 12.12 -8.48
CA GLU A 245 -8.65 13.57 -8.54
C GLU A 245 -9.11 14.12 -9.90
N ALA A 246 -8.56 13.55 -10.99
CA ALA A 246 -8.86 13.99 -12.34
C ALA A 246 -10.36 13.83 -12.73
N ARG A 247 -11.06 12.89 -12.09
CA ARG A 247 -12.50 12.65 -12.31
C ARG A 247 -13.40 13.24 -11.23
N GLY A 248 -12.84 13.91 -10.21
CA GLY A 248 -13.62 14.42 -9.07
C GLY A 248 -14.28 13.30 -8.26
N TRP A 249 -13.72 12.10 -8.31
CA TRP A 249 -14.23 10.94 -7.57
C TRP A 249 -13.80 11.01 -6.11
N ASP A 250 -14.76 10.92 -5.18
CA ASP A 250 -14.49 10.88 -3.75
C ASP A 250 -14.01 9.48 -3.33
N GLY A 251 -12.73 9.24 -3.55
CA GLY A 251 -12.05 7.98 -3.26
C GLY A 251 -10.60 8.18 -2.89
N VAL A 252 -10.05 7.24 -2.12
CA VAL A 252 -8.63 7.13 -1.79
C VAL A 252 -8.15 5.70 -1.99
N TYR A 253 -6.97 5.55 -2.57
CA TYR A 253 -6.35 4.25 -2.85
C TYR A 253 -5.07 4.09 -2.03
N LEU A 254 -4.94 2.97 -1.30
CA LEU A 254 -3.91 2.74 -0.30
C LEU A 254 -3.16 1.42 -0.53
N PRO A 255 -1.87 1.32 -0.15
CA PRO A 255 -1.25 0.02 0.09
C PRO A 255 -1.97 -0.69 1.25
N MET A 256 -2.32 -1.94 1.04
CA MET A 256 -2.97 -2.82 2.03
C MET A 256 -2.14 -4.09 2.20
N PRO A 257 -0.98 -4.02 2.90
CA PRO A 257 -0.12 -5.17 3.11
C PRO A 257 -0.83 -6.25 3.92
N VAL A 258 -0.79 -7.48 3.44
CA VAL A 258 -1.24 -8.66 4.16
C VAL A 258 -0.08 -9.64 4.18
N ALA A 259 0.47 -9.90 5.37
CA ALA A 259 1.56 -10.86 5.50
C ALA A 259 1.09 -12.25 5.11
N ALA A 260 1.88 -12.92 4.29
CA ALA A 260 1.61 -14.27 3.83
C ALA A 260 2.89 -15.08 3.66
N ASP A 261 2.76 -16.38 3.76
CA ASP A 261 3.78 -17.32 3.34
C ASP A 261 3.53 -17.68 1.87
N ALA A 262 4.41 -17.25 0.98
CA ALA A 262 4.29 -17.53 -0.45
C ALA A 262 4.41 -19.03 -0.80
N SER A 263 4.89 -19.86 0.13
CA SER A 263 4.97 -21.31 -0.03
C SER A 263 3.70 -22.05 0.39
N ASP A 264 2.75 -21.35 1.08
CA ASP A 264 1.51 -21.92 1.58
C ASP A 264 0.31 -21.11 1.06
N ILE A 265 -0.29 -21.59 -0.04
CA ILE A 265 -1.42 -20.92 -0.69
C ILE A 265 -2.68 -20.95 0.18
N GLU A 266 -2.90 -22.02 0.97
CA GLU A 266 -4.08 -22.16 1.84
C GLU A 266 -4.01 -21.14 2.98
N LEU A 267 -2.86 -21.02 3.64
CA LEU A 267 -2.62 -20.01 4.67
C LEU A 267 -2.75 -18.60 4.10
N SER A 268 -2.23 -18.37 2.91
CA SER A 268 -2.32 -17.09 2.20
C SER A 268 -3.77 -16.75 1.87
N ALA A 269 -4.54 -17.70 1.35
CA ALA A 269 -5.97 -17.55 1.04
C ALA A 269 -6.79 -17.27 2.30
N HIS A 270 -6.53 -17.99 3.40
CA HIS A 270 -7.15 -17.74 4.70
C HIS A 270 -6.86 -16.33 5.21
N SER A 271 -5.59 -15.92 5.21
CA SER A 271 -5.15 -14.62 5.71
C SER A 271 -5.80 -13.45 4.95
N VAL A 272 -5.82 -13.51 3.62
CA VAL A 272 -6.45 -12.46 2.81
C VAL A 272 -7.97 -12.50 2.94
N GLY A 273 -8.60 -13.68 3.03
CA GLY A 273 -10.04 -13.85 3.22
C GLY A 273 -10.53 -13.21 4.53
N VAL A 274 -9.85 -13.49 5.64
CA VAL A 274 -10.14 -12.86 6.94
C VAL A 274 -9.99 -11.34 6.86
N THR A 275 -8.96 -10.85 6.17
CA THR A 275 -8.72 -9.41 6.03
C THR A 275 -9.84 -8.75 5.23
N VAL A 276 -10.21 -9.31 4.08
CA VAL A 276 -11.29 -8.80 3.23
C VAL A 276 -12.61 -8.79 3.99
N ASN A 277 -12.94 -9.89 4.69
CA ASN A 277 -14.16 -9.97 5.49
C ASN A 277 -14.23 -8.87 6.55
N GLN A 278 -13.16 -8.68 7.32
CA GLN A 278 -13.13 -7.64 8.36
C GLN A 278 -13.19 -6.22 7.78
N MET A 279 -12.58 -5.97 6.62
CA MET A 279 -12.72 -4.67 5.93
C MET A 279 -14.16 -4.41 5.48
N MET A 280 -14.89 -5.44 5.02
CA MET A 280 -16.30 -5.33 4.65
C MET A 280 -17.21 -5.14 5.86
N ASP A 281 -16.97 -5.87 6.96
CA ASP A 281 -17.73 -5.76 8.21
C ASP A 281 -17.58 -4.38 8.85
N ALA A 282 -16.41 -3.77 8.71
CA ALA A 282 -16.15 -2.40 9.15
C ALA A 282 -16.80 -1.35 8.21
N ARG A 283 -18.12 -1.40 8.06
CA ARG A 283 -18.92 -0.59 7.09
C ARG A 283 -18.56 0.90 7.04
N LYS A 284 -18.08 1.46 8.16
CA LYS A 284 -17.67 2.88 8.23
C LYS A 284 -16.41 3.20 7.43
N ILE A 285 -15.60 2.19 7.11
CA ILE A 285 -14.46 2.36 6.20
C ILE A 285 -14.95 2.70 4.79
N ARG A 286 -16.10 2.14 4.36
CA ARG A 286 -16.59 2.19 2.96
C ARG A 286 -15.55 1.64 2.01
N TRP A 287 -15.04 0.45 2.34
CA TRP A 287 -14.13 -0.27 1.45
C TRP A 287 -14.90 -0.77 0.23
N CYS A 288 -14.44 -0.37 -0.97
CA CYS A 288 -15.18 -0.59 -2.22
C CYS A 288 -14.45 -1.53 -3.19
N GLY A 289 -13.21 -1.88 -2.92
CA GLY A 289 -12.47 -2.80 -3.77
C GLY A 289 -10.96 -2.75 -3.57
N ALA A 290 -10.27 -3.67 -4.23
CA ALA A 290 -8.82 -3.71 -4.21
C ALA A 290 -8.23 -4.36 -5.47
N SER A 291 -7.04 -3.94 -5.85
CA SER A 291 -6.15 -4.74 -6.70
C SER A 291 -5.52 -5.85 -5.86
N ILE A 292 -5.32 -7.01 -6.46
CA ILE A 292 -4.62 -8.13 -5.84
C ILE A 292 -3.31 -8.38 -6.60
N THR A 293 -2.22 -8.44 -5.84
CA THR A 293 -0.90 -8.76 -6.39
C THR A 293 -0.27 -9.96 -5.68
N ILE A 294 0.98 -10.25 -5.98
CA ILE A 294 1.72 -11.37 -5.40
C ILE A 294 1.64 -11.31 -3.86
N PRO A 295 1.43 -12.48 -3.17
CA PRO A 295 1.26 -13.83 -3.72
C PRO A 295 -0.20 -14.25 -3.90
N PHE A 296 -1.17 -13.35 -3.84
CA PHE A 296 -2.58 -13.67 -3.60
C PHE A 296 -3.44 -13.86 -4.85
N LYS A 297 -2.93 -13.65 -6.08
CA LYS A 297 -3.74 -13.74 -7.31
C LYS A 297 -4.44 -15.09 -7.50
N GLU A 298 -3.79 -16.17 -7.12
CA GLU A 298 -4.36 -17.53 -7.14
C GLU A 298 -5.07 -17.86 -5.83
N ALA A 299 -4.60 -17.29 -4.71
CA ALA A 299 -5.14 -17.57 -3.38
C ALA A 299 -6.61 -17.17 -3.21
N ILE A 300 -7.07 -16.11 -3.89
CA ILE A 300 -8.45 -15.62 -3.77
C ILE A 300 -9.49 -16.51 -4.48
N GLU A 301 -9.05 -17.45 -5.33
CA GLU A 301 -9.90 -18.51 -5.88
C GLU A 301 -10.00 -19.74 -4.98
N HIS A 302 -9.12 -19.84 -3.98
CA HIS A 302 -9.06 -21.00 -3.08
C HIS A 302 -10.24 -21.04 -2.11
N ASP A 303 -10.67 -22.25 -1.72
CA ASP A 303 -11.77 -22.46 -0.77
C ASP A 303 -11.53 -21.81 0.59
N ALA A 304 -10.27 -21.71 1.02
CA ALA A 304 -9.90 -21.03 2.25
C ALA A 304 -10.24 -19.53 2.23
N PHE A 305 -10.17 -18.86 1.08
CA PHE A 305 -10.68 -17.49 0.90
C PHE A 305 -12.21 -17.48 0.91
N ALA A 306 -12.83 -18.36 0.12
CA ALA A 306 -14.29 -18.44 -0.01
C ALA A 306 -15.01 -18.78 1.30
N SER A 307 -14.32 -19.44 2.25
CA SER A 307 -14.86 -19.71 3.59
C SER A 307 -15.11 -18.46 4.43
N HIS A 308 -14.48 -17.33 4.07
CA HIS A 308 -14.60 -16.05 4.76
C HIS A 308 -15.40 -15.00 4.00
N VAL A 309 -15.43 -15.09 2.68
CA VAL A 309 -15.96 -14.03 1.80
C VAL A 309 -16.95 -14.63 0.80
N VAL A 310 -18.14 -14.07 0.75
CA VAL A 310 -19.08 -14.38 -0.34
C VAL A 310 -18.54 -13.73 -1.61
N ARG A 311 -18.16 -14.54 -2.60
CA ARG A 311 -17.56 -14.11 -3.86
C ARG A 311 -18.43 -14.45 -5.05
N ASP A 312 -18.30 -13.65 -6.10
CA ASP A 312 -18.95 -13.85 -7.39
C ASP A 312 -17.89 -13.67 -8.49
N PRO A 313 -17.15 -14.75 -8.83
CA PRO A 313 -16.14 -14.68 -9.86
C PRO A 313 -16.81 -14.58 -11.23
N ASN A 314 -16.28 -13.74 -12.12
CA ASN A 314 -16.71 -13.75 -13.51
C ASN A 314 -16.14 -15.00 -14.23
N GLU A 315 -16.66 -15.28 -15.41
CA GLU A 315 -16.32 -16.48 -16.18
C GLU A 315 -14.82 -16.58 -16.50
N ASP A 316 -14.19 -15.46 -16.90
CA ASP A 316 -12.75 -15.43 -17.15
C ASP A 316 -11.92 -15.81 -15.89
N VAL A 317 -12.36 -15.38 -14.69
CA VAL A 317 -11.68 -15.72 -13.44
C VAL A 317 -11.81 -17.21 -13.14
N ILE A 318 -12.98 -17.82 -13.38
CA ILE A 318 -13.20 -19.25 -13.18
C ILE A 318 -12.25 -20.05 -14.09
N ASP A 319 -12.16 -19.68 -15.35
CA ASP A 319 -11.33 -20.37 -16.33
C ASP A 319 -9.82 -20.15 -16.08
N ILE A 320 -9.42 -18.91 -15.69
CA ILE A 320 -8.03 -18.60 -15.36
C ILE A 320 -7.63 -19.22 -14.02
N GLY A 321 -8.53 -19.15 -13.00
CA GLY A 321 -8.28 -19.51 -11.61
C GLY A 321 -7.30 -18.60 -10.92
N ALA A 322 -7.30 -17.35 -11.32
CA ALA A 322 -6.59 -16.28 -10.65
C ALA A 322 -7.34 -14.96 -10.88
N ALA A 323 -7.38 -14.11 -9.87
CA ALA A 323 -7.93 -12.78 -10.00
C ALA A 323 -6.92 -11.73 -9.53
N ASN A 324 -6.97 -10.55 -10.12
CA ASN A 324 -6.16 -9.41 -9.70
C ASN A 324 -7.01 -8.23 -9.25
N THR A 325 -8.34 -8.35 -9.22
CA THR A 325 -9.26 -7.25 -8.91
C THR A 325 -10.44 -7.73 -8.10
N LEU A 326 -10.69 -7.07 -6.97
CA LEU A 326 -11.88 -7.19 -6.15
C LEU A 326 -12.74 -5.95 -6.33
N ALA A 327 -14.04 -6.11 -6.53
CA ALA A 327 -15.02 -5.03 -6.45
C ALA A 327 -16.11 -5.42 -5.44
N VAL A 328 -16.38 -4.55 -4.47
CA VAL A 328 -17.39 -4.81 -3.43
C VAL A 328 -18.74 -4.31 -3.92
N ARG A 329 -19.70 -5.22 -4.01
CA ARG A 329 -21.09 -4.93 -4.35
C ARG A 329 -21.97 -5.01 -3.10
N ASP A 330 -22.54 -3.87 -2.70
CA ASP A 330 -23.52 -3.80 -1.62
C ASP A 330 -24.92 -4.16 -2.17
N ARG A 331 -25.55 -5.18 -1.61
CA ARG A 331 -26.90 -5.61 -1.96
C ARG A 331 -28.00 -5.02 -1.05
N GLY A 332 -27.67 -4.01 -0.24
CA GLY A 332 -28.62 -3.36 0.67
C GLY A 332 -28.86 -4.13 1.96
N GLU A 333 -29.84 -5.03 2.02
CA GLU A 333 -30.21 -5.76 3.26
C GLU A 333 -29.39 -7.05 3.50
N GLY A 334 -28.32 -7.33 2.72
CA GLY A 334 -27.51 -8.53 2.82
C GLY A 334 -26.06 -8.30 3.23
N PHE A 335 -25.27 -9.38 3.30
CA PHE A 335 -23.82 -9.28 3.33
C PHE A 335 -23.32 -8.78 1.96
N PRO A 336 -22.31 -7.88 1.93
CA PRO A 336 -21.71 -7.48 0.67
C PRO A 336 -21.08 -8.68 -0.03
N ILE A 337 -21.09 -8.65 -1.36
CA ILE A 337 -20.45 -9.65 -2.21
C ILE A 337 -19.22 -9.04 -2.83
N VAL A 338 -18.19 -9.85 -3.00
CA VAL A 338 -16.98 -9.48 -3.73
C VAL A 338 -17.05 -10.07 -5.13
N ASP A 339 -17.18 -9.20 -6.12
CA ASP A 339 -16.99 -9.58 -7.51
C ASP A 339 -15.51 -9.71 -7.81
N LEU A 340 -15.09 -10.78 -8.47
CA LEU A 340 -13.72 -11.07 -8.83
C LEU A 340 -13.51 -10.90 -10.34
N TYR A 341 -12.41 -10.22 -10.71
CA TYR A 341 -12.02 -9.99 -12.10
C TYR A 341 -10.53 -10.24 -12.31
N ASN A 342 -10.16 -10.52 -13.56
CA ASN A 342 -8.77 -10.58 -13.99
C ASN A 342 -8.49 -9.53 -15.07
N THR A 343 -8.14 -8.31 -14.66
CA THR A 343 -7.82 -7.21 -15.57
C THR A 343 -6.44 -7.34 -16.23
N ASP A 344 -5.56 -8.23 -15.75
CA ASP A 344 -4.33 -8.59 -16.46
C ASP A 344 -4.66 -9.29 -17.79
N ALA A 345 -5.61 -10.24 -17.77
CA ALA A 345 -6.06 -10.92 -18.98
C ALA A 345 -6.69 -9.94 -19.98
N THR A 346 -7.52 -9.01 -19.49
CA THR A 346 -8.10 -7.94 -20.32
C THR A 346 -7.02 -7.09 -20.98
N ALA A 347 -5.99 -6.67 -20.21
CA ALA A 347 -4.90 -5.84 -20.72
C ALA A 347 -4.04 -6.57 -21.75
N ILE A 348 -3.63 -7.81 -21.47
CA ILE A 348 -2.83 -8.62 -22.39
C ILE A 348 -3.60 -8.88 -23.68
N SER A 349 -4.89 -9.22 -23.58
CA SER A 349 -5.76 -9.38 -24.74
C SER A 349 -5.78 -8.18 -25.66
N ALA A 350 -5.97 -6.98 -25.08
CA ALA A 350 -6.02 -5.74 -25.84
C ALA A 350 -4.66 -5.43 -26.49
N LEU A 351 -3.54 -5.64 -25.78
CA LEU A 351 -2.19 -5.43 -26.30
C LEU A 351 -1.86 -6.38 -27.45
N LEU A 352 -2.24 -7.65 -27.37
CA LEU A 352 -2.05 -8.60 -28.46
C LEU A 352 -2.88 -8.22 -29.70
N GLN A 353 -4.14 -7.76 -29.51
CA GLN A 353 -4.97 -7.30 -30.61
C GLN A 353 -4.40 -6.06 -31.31
N ASP A 354 -3.78 -5.13 -30.56
CA ASP A 354 -3.13 -3.94 -31.13
C ASP A 354 -1.81 -4.28 -31.84
N ALA A 355 -1.12 -5.33 -31.40
CA ALA A 355 0.19 -5.72 -31.90
C ALA A 355 0.14 -6.60 -33.16
N MET A 356 -0.95 -7.35 -33.37
CA MET A 356 -1.03 -8.34 -34.44
C MET A 356 -2.42 -8.34 -35.10
N GLU A 357 -2.49 -8.68 -36.39
CA GLU A 357 -3.76 -8.70 -37.13
C GLU A 357 -4.78 -9.68 -36.54
N ARG A 358 -4.30 -10.80 -36.04
CA ARG A 358 -5.13 -11.80 -35.34
C ARG A 358 -4.30 -12.69 -34.42
N VAL A 359 -4.87 -13.08 -33.30
CA VAL A 359 -4.29 -14.03 -32.34
C VAL A 359 -4.54 -15.48 -32.79
N SER A 360 -5.70 -15.73 -33.40
CA SER A 360 -6.09 -17.08 -33.83
C SER A 360 -5.10 -17.68 -34.84
N GLY A 361 -4.58 -18.86 -34.53
CA GLY A 361 -3.61 -19.59 -35.31
C GLY A 361 -2.16 -19.13 -35.16
N SER A 362 -1.92 -17.97 -34.56
CA SER A 362 -0.57 -17.46 -34.29
C SER A 362 0.12 -18.27 -33.20
N LYS A 363 1.45 -18.41 -33.29
CA LYS A 363 2.28 -19.08 -32.29
C LYS A 363 2.77 -18.04 -31.28
N ILE A 364 2.48 -18.24 -30.01
CA ILE A 364 2.84 -17.31 -28.94
C ILE A 364 3.56 -18.09 -27.85
N VAL A 365 4.74 -17.62 -27.46
CA VAL A 365 5.53 -18.17 -26.36
C VAL A 365 5.29 -17.31 -25.11
N VAL A 366 4.98 -17.97 -23.99
CA VAL A 366 4.94 -17.37 -22.65
C VAL A 366 6.04 -17.99 -21.80
N VAL A 367 6.92 -17.16 -21.27
CA VAL A 367 7.96 -17.57 -20.32
C VAL A 367 7.52 -17.26 -18.90
N GLY A 368 7.37 -18.30 -18.09
CA GLY A 368 6.85 -18.24 -16.72
C GLY A 368 5.60 -19.10 -16.54
N ALA A 369 5.24 -19.36 -15.27
CA ALA A 369 4.10 -20.21 -14.91
C ALA A 369 3.35 -19.71 -13.66
N GLY A 370 3.35 -18.41 -13.38
CA GLY A 370 2.59 -17.78 -12.29
C GLY A 370 1.29 -17.14 -12.77
N GLY A 371 0.60 -16.42 -11.88
CA GLY A 371 -0.71 -15.83 -12.15
C GLY A 371 -0.80 -14.93 -13.40
N VAL A 372 0.28 -14.18 -13.74
CA VAL A 372 0.32 -13.40 -15.00
C VAL A 372 0.44 -14.31 -16.22
N ALA A 373 1.21 -15.42 -16.12
CA ALA A 373 1.30 -16.40 -17.20
C ALA A 373 -0.02 -17.15 -17.42
N LEU A 374 -0.79 -17.41 -16.36
CA LEU A 374 -2.17 -17.94 -16.45
C LEU A 374 -3.07 -16.96 -17.21
N ALA A 375 -3.05 -15.68 -16.85
CA ALA A 375 -3.83 -14.66 -17.53
C ALA A 375 -3.45 -14.51 -19.02
N ALA A 376 -2.14 -14.51 -19.32
CA ALA A 376 -1.63 -14.48 -20.70
C ALA A 376 -2.05 -15.74 -21.47
N GLY A 377 -1.85 -16.91 -20.87
CA GLY A 377 -2.21 -18.19 -21.49
C GLY A 377 -3.71 -18.27 -21.83
N HIS A 378 -4.57 -17.90 -20.89
CA HIS A 378 -6.03 -17.82 -21.11
C HIS A 378 -6.35 -16.87 -22.25
N SER A 379 -5.79 -15.65 -22.23
CA SER A 379 -6.01 -14.64 -23.28
C SER A 379 -5.62 -15.10 -24.69
N ILE A 380 -4.64 -15.98 -24.79
CA ILE A 380 -4.16 -16.55 -26.07
C ILE A 380 -5.06 -17.72 -26.49
N VAL A 381 -5.27 -18.69 -25.61
CA VAL A 381 -5.98 -19.93 -25.93
C VAL A 381 -7.46 -19.66 -26.20
N SER A 382 -8.12 -18.79 -25.42
CA SER A 382 -9.53 -18.41 -25.64
C SER A 382 -9.78 -17.74 -27.01
N ARG A 383 -8.72 -17.21 -27.64
CA ARG A 383 -8.77 -16.58 -28.99
C ARG A 383 -8.24 -17.48 -30.10
N GLY A 384 -8.04 -18.78 -29.83
CA GLY A 384 -7.57 -19.72 -30.84
C GLY A 384 -6.07 -19.63 -31.16
N GLY A 385 -5.27 -18.99 -30.32
CA GLY A 385 -3.82 -18.92 -30.45
C GLY A 385 -3.13 -20.25 -30.09
N LYS A 386 -1.95 -20.52 -30.66
CA LYS A 386 -1.12 -21.68 -30.35
C LYS A 386 -0.09 -21.27 -29.30
N LEU A 387 -0.34 -21.67 -28.06
CA LEU A 387 0.47 -21.29 -26.91
C LEU A 387 1.60 -22.29 -26.65
N ILE A 388 2.79 -21.78 -26.40
CA ILE A 388 3.93 -22.54 -25.86
C ILE A 388 4.29 -21.92 -24.52
N VAL A 389 4.17 -22.68 -23.42
CA VAL A 389 4.57 -22.25 -22.08
C VAL A 389 5.94 -22.81 -21.77
N ALA A 390 6.90 -21.93 -21.50
CA ALA A 390 8.26 -22.30 -21.12
C ALA A 390 8.56 -21.88 -19.68
N ALA A 391 9.10 -22.78 -18.87
CA ALA A 391 9.53 -22.49 -17.51
C ALA A 391 10.80 -23.25 -17.13
N ARG A 392 11.53 -22.75 -16.12
CA ARG A 392 12.70 -23.45 -15.56
C ARG A 392 12.32 -24.82 -14.98
N ARG A 393 11.14 -24.91 -14.38
CA ARG A 393 10.54 -26.14 -13.86
C ARG A 393 9.43 -26.57 -14.80
N LEU A 394 9.69 -27.63 -15.57
CA LEU A 394 8.74 -28.14 -16.58
C LEU A 394 7.40 -28.52 -15.95
N GLU A 395 7.41 -29.03 -14.72
CA GLU A 395 6.21 -29.45 -14.00
C GLU A 395 5.23 -28.28 -13.81
N GLN A 396 5.74 -27.07 -13.58
CA GLN A 396 4.91 -25.87 -13.44
C GLN A 396 4.30 -25.43 -14.79
N ALA A 397 5.08 -25.50 -15.87
CA ALA A 397 4.57 -25.23 -17.21
C ALA A 397 3.50 -26.27 -17.60
N THR A 398 3.74 -27.55 -17.27
CA THR A 398 2.80 -28.64 -17.54
C THR A 398 1.48 -28.44 -16.78
N ALA A 399 1.54 -28.13 -15.48
CA ALA A 399 0.33 -27.86 -14.67
C ALA A 399 -0.48 -26.68 -15.22
N LEU A 400 0.20 -25.60 -15.65
CA LEU A 400 -0.46 -24.47 -16.31
C LEU A 400 -1.14 -24.88 -17.62
N VAL A 401 -0.45 -25.64 -18.45
CA VAL A 401 -0.98 -26.12 -19.74
C VAL A 401 -2.15 -27.09 -19.55
N GLU A 402 -2.09 -28.02 -18.59
CA GLU A 402 -3.20 -28.92 -18.25
C GLU A 402 -4.44 -28.13 -17.86
N ARG A 403 -4.26 -27.08 -17.06
CA ARG A 403 -5.35 -26.19 -16.68
C ARG A 403 -5.96 -25.47 -17.88
N LEU A 404 -5.13 -24.88 -18.75
CA LEU A 404 -5.59 -24.16 -19.94
C LEU A 404 -6.24 -25.07 -20.99
N ASN A 405 -5.89 -26.35 -21.07
CA ASN A 405 -6.50 -27.34 -21.96
C ASN A 405 -7.69 -28.07 -21.31
N GLY A 406 -7.96 -27.80 -20.03
CA GLY A 406 -9.10 -28.39 -19.31
C GLY A 406 -10.46 -27.85 -19.77
N PRO A 407 -11.56 -28.41 -19.26
CA PRO A 407 -12.90 -27.92 -19.58
C PRO A 407 -13.09 -26.49 -19.10
N THR A 408 -13.85 -25.70 -19.83
CA THR A 408 -14.23 -24.31 -19.48
C THR A 408 -15.72 -24.16 -19.30
N VAL A 409 -16.12 -23.03 -18.76
CA VAL A 409 -17.55 -22.64 -18.62
C VAL A 409 -18.27 -22.64 -19.98
N TRP A 410 -17.52 -22.41 -21.08
CA TRP A 410 -18.06 -22.30 -22.44
C TRP A 410 -18.14 -23.64 -23.23
N ASP A 411 -17.60 -24.74 -22.71
CA ASP A 411 -17.53 -26.00 -23.44
C ASP A 411 -18.93 -26.65 -23.62
N ASP A 412 -19.91 -26.22 -22.84
CA ASP A 412 -21.32 -26.71 -22.92
C ASP A 412 -22.19 -25.85 -23.86
N GLU A 413 -21.68 -24.78 -24.50
CA GLU A 413 -22.42 -23.94 -25.43
C GLU A 413 -22.60 -24.62 -26.81
N PRO A 414 -23.80 -24.57 -27.42
CA PRO A 414 -24.03 -25.13 -28.73
C PRO A 414 -23.25 -24.36 -29.83
N GLY A 415 -22.16 -24.94 -30.29
CA GLY A 415 -21.32 -24.34 -31.33
C GLY A 415 -19.84 -24.67 -31.22
N GLY A 416 -19.44 -25.26 -30.10
CA GLY A 416 -18.06 -25.66 -29.81
C GLY A 416 -17.12 -24.47 -29.76
N SER A 417 -16.40 -24.26 -28.65
CA SER A 417 -15.46 -23.15 -28.54
C SER A 417 -14.29 -23.34 -29.51
N PHE A 418 -14.02 -22.33 -30.33
CA PHE A 418 -12.82 -22.27 -31.14
C PHE A 418 -11.64 -21.93 -30.23
N ARG A 419 -11.13 -22.92 -29.50
CA ARG A 419 -9.99 -22.76 -28.61
C ARG A 419 -8.68 -23.07 -29.33
N GLY A 420 -7.62 -22.39 -28.90
CA GLY A 420 -6.25 -22.71 -29.25
C GLY A 420 -5.75 -23.93 -28.50
N GLU A 421 -4.50 -24.27 -28.76
CA GLU A 421 -3.80 -25.38 -28.14
C GLU A 421 -2.63 -24.87 -27.31
N ALA A 422 -2.43 -25.39 -26.10
CA ALA A 422 -1.30 -25.07 -25.24
C ALA A 422 -0.35 -26.28 -25.09
N LYS A 423 0.97 -26.00 -25.10
CA LYS A 423 2.03 -27.02 -24.91
C LYS A 423 3.08 -26.50 -23.93
N ALA A 424 3.54 -27.36 -23.03
CA ALA A 424 4.64 -27.09 -22.12
C ALA A 424 5.98 -27.53 -22.75
N VAL A 425 7.01 -26.70 -22.55
CA VAL A 425 8.37 -27.01 -22.98
C VAL A 425 9.37 -26.57 -21.91
N LYS A 426 10.59 -27.08 -21.95
CA LYS A 426 11.69 -26.55 -21.15
C LYS A 426 12.19 -25.24 -21.74
N LEU A 427 12.78 -24.40 -20.89
CA LEU A 427 13.28 -23.10 -21.32
C LEU A 427 14.38 -23.17 -22.38
N ASP A 428 15.23 -24.19 -22.33
CA ASP A 428 16.30 -24.44 -23.30
C ASP A 428 15.79 -24.88 -24.68
N GLU A 429 14.56 -25.37 -24.78
CA GLU A 429 13.94 -25.76 -26.06
C GLU A 429 13.37 -24.56 -26.85
N LEU A 430 13.41 -23.34 -26.31
CA LEU A 430 12.84 -22.14 -26.97
C LEU A 430 13.54 -21.83 -28.32
N LEU A 431 14.83 -22.07 -28.43
CA LEU A 431 15.61 -21.81 -29.66
C LEU A 431 15.11 -22.60 -30.88
N GLU A 432 14.47 -23.72 -30.65
CA GLU A 432 13.92 -24.61 -31.71
C GLU A 432 12.44 -24.25 -32.02
N ARG A 433 11.91 -23.21 -31.40
CA ARG A 433 10.48 -22.90 -31.42
C ARG A 433 10.19 -21.47 -31.87
N PRO A 434 10.45 -21.13 -33.16
CA PRO A 434 10.12 -19.79 -33.65
C PRO A 434 8.63 -19.50 -33.47
N ALA A 435 8.33 -18.27 -32.99
CA ALA A 435 7.00 -17.81 -32.69
C ALA A 435 6.78 -16.36 -33.18
N ASP A 436 5.51 -15.97 -33.30
CA ASP A 436 5.12 -14.63 -33.73
C ASP A 436 5.23 -13.61 -32.56
N VAL A 437 5.03 -14.08 -31.33
CA VAL A 437 5.13 -13.26 -30.10
C VAL A 437 5.83 -14.04 -29.00
N TYR A 438 6.70 -13.34 -28.26
CA TYR A 438 7.34 -13.83 -27.04
C TYR A 438 6.96 -12.94 -25.87
N ILE A 439 6.42 -13.51 -24.78
CA ILE A 439 5.95 -12.79 -23.59
C ILE A 439 6.75 -13.24 -22.38
N ASN A 440 7.43 -12.30 -21.70
CA ASN A 440 8.02 -12.54 -20.40
C ASN A 440 6.99 -12.34 -19.29
N CYS A 441 6.66 -13.39 -18.56
CA CYS A 441 5.84 -13.38 -17.35
C CYS A 441 6.63 -13.78 -16.09
N THR A 442 7.95 -13.58 -16.10
CA THR A 442 8.86 -13.86 -14.98
C THR A 442 9.41 -12.55 -14.40
N PRO A 443 9.96 -12.57 -13.17
CA PRO A 443 10.64 -11.40 -12.62
C PRO A 443 12.10 -11.21 -13.14
N VAL A 444 12.54 -11.93 -14.17
CA VAL A 444 13.85 -11.72 -14.80
C VAL A 444 13.85 -10.38 -15.52
N GLY A 445 14.89 -9.58 -15.32
CA GLY A 445 14.98 -8.21 -15.83
C GLY A 445 14.34 -7.16 -14.94
N MET A 446 13.70 -7.54 -13.81
CA MET A 446 13.05 -6.61 -12.89
C MET A 446 14.03 -5.99 -11.90
N THR A 447 13.97 -4.68 -11.70
CA THR A 447 14.76 -3.98 -10.66
C THR A 447 14.47 -4.57 -9.27
N GLY A 448 15.53 -4.99 -8.57
CA GLY A 448 15.41 -5.67 -7.28
C GLY A 448 14.86 -7.09 -7.32
N GLY A 449 14.64 -7.63 -8.50
CA GLY A 449 14.27 -9.04 -8.73
C GLY A 449 15.44 -10.01 -8.59
N PRO A 450 15.19 -11.30 -8.81
CA PRO A 450 16.19 -12.35 -8.62
C PRO A 450 17.34 -12.32 -9.67
N ASP A 451 17.09 -11.72 -10.84
CA ASP A 451 18.06 -11.61 -11.94
C ASP A 451 17.76 -10.33 -12.75
N PRO A 452 18.17 -9.14 -12.26
CA PRO A 452 17.84 -7.87 -12.89
C PRO A 452 18.49 -7.64 -14.25
N GLU A 453 19.66 -8.23 -14.48
CA GLU A 453 20.45 -8.10 -15.73
C GLU A 453 20.23 -9.27 -16.68
N GLY A 454 19.40 -10.23 -16.30
CA GLY A 454 19.18 -11.46 -17.07
C GLY A 454 18.28 -11.24 -18.28
N LEU A 455 18.49 -12.07 -19.29
CA LEU A 455 17.59 -12.20 -20.43
C LEU A 455 16.56 -13.28 -20.13
N SER A 456 15.29 -12.89 -19.98
CA SER A 456 14.19 -13.84 -19.79
C SER A 456 13.95 -14.72 -21.02
N ILE A 457 14.26 -14.20 -22.21
CA ILE A 457 14.17 -14.84 -23.52
C ILE A 457 15.49 -14.60 -24.24
N PRO A 458 16.14 -15.64 -24.85
CA PRO A 458 17.45 -15.52 -25.50
C PRO A 458 17.33 -14.83 -26.87
N VAL A 459 17.05 -13.54 -26.89
CA VAL A 459 16.78 -12.76 -28.11
C VAL A 459 17.92 -12.82 -29.10
N HIS A 460 19.16 -12.70 -28.63
CA HIS A 460 20.34 -12.71 -29.50
C HIS A 460 20.50 -14.03 -30.30
N ASP A 461 20.16 -15.16 -29.68
CA ASP A 461 20.23 -16.45 -30.30
C ASP A 461 19.08 -16.71 -31.29
N LEU A 462 17.91 -16.10 -31.00
CA LEU A 462 16.71 -16.22 -31.83
C LEU A 462 16.71 -15.27 -33.03
N ALA A 463 17.40 -14.14 -32.95
CA ALA A 463 17.30 -13.04 -33.92
C ALA A 463 17.55 -13.45 -35.38
N GLY A 464 18.47 -14.39 -35.63
CA GLY A 464 18.77 -14.86 -36.99
C GLY A 464 17.69 -15.76 -37.61
N THR A 465 16.71 -16.21 -36.84
CA THR A 465 15.67 -17.16 -37.26
C THR A 465 14.26 -16.58 -37.29
N LEU A 466 14.07 -15.40 -36.68
CA LEU A 466 12.76 -14.78 -36.51
C LEU A 466 12.43 -13.75 -37.61
N PRO A 467 11.16 -13.66 -38.05
CA PRO A 467 10.71 -12.61 -38.94
C PRO A 467 10.82 -11.22 -38.26
N PRO A 468 11.04 -10.13 -39.04
CA PRO A 468 11.15 -8.77 -38.48
C PRO A 468 9.89 -8.28 -37.72
N GLU A 469 8.71 -8.80 -38.05
CA GLU A 469 7.43 -8.50 -37.44
C GLU A 469 7.21 -9.16 -36.09
N THR A 470 8.13 -10.03 -35.63
CA THR A 470 8.06 -10.68 -34.31
C THR A 470 7.98 -9.66 -33.21
N VAL A 471 7.12 -9.92 -32.22
CA VAL A 471 6.88 -9.02 -31.08
C VAL A 471 7.48 -9.62 -29.80
N PHE A 472 8.22 -8.79 -29.07
CA PHE A 472 8.70 -9.09 -27.71
C PHE A 472 7.92 -8.25 -26.70
N PHE A 473 7.24 -8.92 -25.80
CA PHE A 473 6.42 -8.30 -24.77
C PHE A 473 6.96 -8.66 -23.37
N ASP A 474 7.22 -7.65 -22.56
CA ASP A 474 7.64 -7.84 -21.17
C ASP A 474 6.55 -7.36 -20.21
N THR A 475 6.16 -8.20 -19.25
CA THR A 475 5.21 -7.81 -18.22
C THR A 475 5.88 -7.09 -17.03
N VAL A 476 7.20 -7.05 -16.99
CA VAL A 476 7.99 -6.24 -16.06
C VAL A 476 7.93 -4.77 -16.49
N TYR A 477 7.53 -3.89 -15.58
CA TYR A 477 7.42 -2.45 -15.84
C TYR A 477 8.52 -1.60 -15.16
N ASN A 478 9.32 -2.20 -14.28
CA ASN A 478 10.46 -1.54 -13.63
C ASN A 478 11.72 -2.42 -13.73
N PRO A 479 12.70 -2.06 -14.57
CA PRO A 479 12.79 -0.84 -15.38
C PRO A 479 11.83 -0.85 -16.58
N ILE A 480 11.59 0.33 -17.20
CA ILE A 480 10.77 0.43 -18.43
C ILE A 480 11.42 -0.37 -19.56
N GLU A 481 12.72 -0.22 -19.73
CA GLU A 481 13.51 -0.98 -20.70
C GLU A 481 14.27 -2.11 -20.01
N THR A 482 13.68 -3.29 -20.01
CA THR A 482 14.35 -4.50 -19.50
C THR A 482 15.45 -4.97 -20.45
N PRO A 483 16.44 -5.78 -19.98
CA PRO A 483 17.48 -6.35 -20.86
C PRO A 483 16.91 -7.06 -22.09
N MET A 484 15.80 -7.78 -21.95
CA MET A 484 15.13 -8.45 -23.05
C MET A 484 14.58 -7.45 -24.10
N LEU A 485 13.87 -6.41 -23.66
CA LEU A 485 13.32 -5.39 -24.57
C LEU A 485 14.42 -4.61 -25.28
N LYS A 486 15.51 -4.29 -24.56
CA LYS A 486 16.69 -3.66 -25.14
C LYS A 486 17.29 -4.51 -26.25
N ALA A 487 17.55 -5.80 -25.96
CA ALA A 487 18.06 -6.73 -26.96
C ALA A 487 17.12 -6.87 -28.18
N ALA A 488 15.80 -6.93 -27.95
CA ALA A 488 14.83 -7.00 -29.04
C ALA A 488 14.88 -5.76 -29.94
N ARG A 489 14.96 -4.56 -29.37
CA ARG A 489 15.10 -3.29 -30.14
C ARG A 489 16.41 -3.21 -30.92
N GLU A 490 17.52 -3.66 -30.34
CA GLU A 490 18.83 -3.70 -31.02
C GLU A 490 18.78 -4.59 -32.28
N HIS A 491 17.95 -5.62 -32.27
CA HIS A 491 17.72 -6.49 -33.44
C HIS A 491 16.57 -6.02 -34.36
N GLY A 492 15.95 -4.87 -34.06
CA GLY A 492 14.90 -4.28 -34.90
C GLY A 492 13.51 -4.89 -34.73
N PHE A 493 13.28 -5.69 -33.68
CA PHE A 493 11.97 -6.25 -33.38
C PHE A 493 11.03 -5.25 -32.72
N ARG A 494 9.73 -5.49 -32.87
CA ARG A 494 8.70 -4.75 -32.16
C ARG A 494 8.69 -5.12 -30.68
N THR A 495 8.45 -4.13 -29.82
CA THR A 495 8.41 -4.34 -28.37
C THR A 495 7.15 -3.79 -27.75
N ILE A 496 6.64 -4.45 -26.71
CA ILE A 496 5.59 -3.97 -25.79
C ILE A 496 6.21 -3.94 -24.41
N ASP A 497 6.19 -2.79 -23.75
CA ASP A 497 6.74 -2.66 -22.41
C ASP A 497 5.69 -2.95 -21.31
N GLY A 498 6.17 -3.27 -20.11
CA GLY A 498 5.31 -3.59 -19.00
C GLY A 498 4.49 -2.43 -18.48
N VAL A 499 4.86 -1.17 -18.78
CA VAL A 499 4.08 0.01 -18.41
C VAL A 499 2.77 0.02 -19.19
N GLU A 500 2.78 -0.34 -20.49
CA GLU A 500 1.56 -0.42 -21.29
C GLU A 500 0.57 -1.43 -20.69
N MET A 501 1.03 -2.59 -20.26
CA MET A 501 0.19 -3.59 -19.59
C MET A 501 -0.31 -3.07 -18.24
N PHE A 502 0.60 -2.54 -17.41
CA PHE A 502 0.26 -2.02 -16.09
C PHE A 502 -0.79 -0.91 -16.15
N VAL A 503 -0.68 0.00 -17.11
CA VAL A 503 -1.66 1.07 -17.31
C VAL A 503 -3.01 0.52 -17.75
N ARG A 504 -3.04 -0.39 -18.74
CA ARG A 504 -4.31 -0.94 -19.25
C ARG A 504 -5.09 -1.73 -18.20
N GLN A 505 -4.41 -2.55 -17.39
CA GLN A 505 -5.08 -3.26 -16.31
C GLN A 505 -5.63 -2.30 -15.25
N ALA A 506 -4.90 -1.20 -14.95
CA ALA A 506 -5.35 -0.20 -14.01
C ALA A 506 -6.52 0.66 -14.55
N VAL A 507 -6.57 0.92 -15.85
CA VAL A 507 -7.73 1.52 -16.53
C VAL A 507 -8.96 0.65 -16.31
N ALA A 508 -8.88 -0.64 -16.59
CA ALA A 508 -10.00 -1.56 -16.39
C ALA A 508 -10.45 -1.61 -14.91
N GLN A 509 -9.50 -1.64 -13.95
CA GLN A 509 -9.82 -1.58 -12.53
C GLN A 509 -10.55 -0.29 -12.14
N PHE A 510 -10.03 0.85 -12.60
CA PHE A 510 -10.63 2.15 -12.31
C PHE A 510 -12.08 2.24 -12.82
N GLU A 511 -12.32 1.79 -14.04
CA GLU A 511 -13.65 1.80 -14.67
C GLU A 511 -14.63 0.83 -13.98
N LEU A 512 -14.16 -0.36 -13.56
CA LEU A 512 -14.95 -1.30 -12.75
C LEU A 512 -15.41 -0.70 -11.41
N TRP A 513 -14.53 0.06 -10.73
CA TRP A 513 -14.86 0.61 -9.42
C TRP A 513 -15.68 1.90 -9.47
N THR A 514 -15.48 2.71 -10.50
CA THR A 514 -16.07 4.06 -10.57
C THR A 514 -17.22 4.17 -11.55
N GLY A 515 -17.25 3.33 -12.57
CA GLY A 515 -18.15 3.50 -13.73
C GLY A 515 -17.74 4.67 -14.64
N GLU A 516 -16.64 5.35 -14.34
CA GLU A 516 -16.14 6.52 -15.07
C GLU A 516 -14.97 6.12 -15.96
N GLN A 517 -14.84 6.76 -17.13
CA GLN A 517 -13.72 6.52 -18.03
C GLN A 517 -12.39 6.91 -17.37
N ALA A 518 -11.43 5.98 -17.31
CA ALA A 518 -10.13 6.22 -16.72
C ALA A 518 -9.29 7.23 -17.55
N PRO A 519 -8.49 8.09 -16.89
CA PRO A 519 -7.58 9.01 -17.58
C PRO A 519 -6.28 8.31 -17.98
N MET A 520 -6.33 7.40 -18.95
CA MET A 520 -5.24 6.52 -19.37
C MET A 520 -3.91 7.26 -19.64
N GLN A 521 -3.96 8.40 -20.36
CA GLN A 521 -2.77 9.18 -20.67
C GLN A 521 -2.11 9.77 -19.41
N LEU A 522 -2.90 10.11 -18.38
CA LEU A 522 -2.37 10.56 -17.10
C LEU A 522 -1.66 9.41 -16.39
N PHE A 523 -2.26 8.21 -16.40
CA PHE A 523 -1.66 7.02 -15.78
C PHE A 523 -0.31 6.68 -16.41
N ASP A 524 -0.25 6.59 -17.74
CA ASP A 524 0.98 6.31 -18.49
C ASP A 524 2.07 7.33 -18.18
N ARG A 525 1.74 8.63 -18.25
CA ARG A 525 2.69 9.70 -17.96
C ARG A 525 3.26 9.58 -16.55
N LEU A 526 2.41 9.43 -15.51
CA LEU A 526 2.85 9.38 -14.12
C LEU A 526 3.76 8.18 -13.84
N VAL A 527 3.45 7.01 -14.41
CA VAL A 527 4.30 5.83 -14.25
C VAL A 527 5.65 6.04 -14.91
N ARG A 528 5.69 6.52 -16.16
CA ARG A 528 6.95 6.77 -16.88
C ARG A 528 7.79 7.84 -16.18
N GLU A 529 7.22 8.97 -15.78
CA GLU A 529 7.92 10.02 -15.02
C GLU A 529 8.51 9.47 -13.71
N ARG A 530 7.78 8.62 -12.98
CA ARG A 530 8.25 8.04 -11.72
C ARG A 530 9.39 7.04 -11.92
N LEU A 531 9.42 6.33 -13.02
CA LEU A 531 10.45 5.36 -13.39
C LEU A 531 11.66 5.98 -14.10
N GLY A 532 11.70 7.30 -14.30
CA GLY A 532 12.80 8.04 -14.93
C GLY A 532 12.77 7.98 -16.45
N GLY A 533 11.59 7.81 -17.03
CA GLY A 533 11.32 7.87 -18.46
C GLY A 533 11.02 9.29 -18.93
#